data_1a74f1bc45a60ccff7792fac9d2f820a
#
_entry.id   1a74f1bc45a60ccff7792fac9d2f820a
#
_cell.length_a   1.000
_cell.length_b   1.000
_cell.length_c   1.000
_cell.angle_alpha   90.00
_cell.angle_beta   90.00
_cell.angle_gamma   90.00
#
_symmetry.space_group_name_H-M   'P 1'
#
loop_
_entity.id
_entity.type
_entity.pdbx_description
1 polymer ?
#
loop_
_entity_poly.entity_id
_entity_poly.type
_entity_poly.pdbx_seq_one_letter_code
_entity_poly.pdbx_strand_id
1 'polypeptide(L)'
;MSELIPTDEVLAKRKHPKALCETCPFANDKNFVPTYNPVPSGHIAIVGAAPGVHEARKGIPFTGPSGELTDQILQHHGISRSEVMLTNTVLCKPEGQDSDPPKAALEACRPRLIAEIAESDVHTIVALGKIAMGETIVDRGSMRKIRVGPPKPYKHDPNIGVIATWHTAYALRSPDSFPDIVFDFGKIRGKINSDWTEPDYRVFDDPVLATRALQELRTRFDRVVIDIETGVEKDNSFDHPSEYDLLCVGIAFAKGKAVVIGETALQDDGVRAGLRDLLSSAKIIAHNGKFDLAGLRNVCGRQTLWFDTMLASNCLDERPGHHGLKQLSIERLGAPEYEADIRDYVPRGGNYANIPRDVLYRYNAYDVVCTWDLYELFNGEMSAADWQKLEFIVQAANALIELEL
;
A
#
# COMPACT_ATOMS: atom_id res chain seq x y z
N MET A 1 22.37 21.92 -31.56
CA MET A 1 21.34 22.05 -32.61
C MET A 1 20.44 23.19 -32.15
N SER A 2 20.37 24.28 -32.93
CA SER A 2 19.51 25.43 -32.63
C SER A 2 18.06 24.98 -32.73
N GLU A 3 17.31 25.03 -31.62
CA GLU A 3 15.86 24.91 -31.66
C GLU A 3 15.30 25.97 -32.60
N LEU A 4 14.71 25.51 -33.69
CA LEU A 4 14.01 26.38 -34.63
C LEU A 4 12.82 26.99 -33.92
N ILE A 5 12.80 28.28 -33.66
CA ILE A 5 11.66 29.01 -33.14
C ILE A 5 10.51 28.83 -34.14
N PRO A 6 9.35 28.28 -33.74
CA PRO A 6 8.22 28.07 -34.64
C PRO A 6 7.76 29.44 -35.22
N THR A 7 7.41 29.45 -36.47
CA THR A 7 6.84 30.66 -37.13
C THR A 7 5.41 30.90 -36.60
N ASP A 8 4.95 32.16 -36.68
CA ASP A 8 3.59 32.54 -36.25
C ASP A 8 2.50 31.71 -36.95
N GLU A 9 2.74 31.31 -38.21
CA GLU A 9 1.81 30.45 -38.96
C GLU A 9 1.73 29.03 -38.42
N VAL A 10 2.82 28.48 -37.85
CA VAL A 10 2.83 27.17 -37.18
C VAL A 10 2.15 27.27 -35.82
N LEU A 11 2.37 28.35 -35.10
CA LEU A 11 1.71 28.58 -33.79
C LEU A 11 0.20 28.76 -33.93
N ALA A 12 -0.28 29.41 -35.00
CA ALA A 12 -1.69 29.63 -35.28
C ALA A 12 -2.49 28.29 -35.54
N LYS A 13 -1.79 27.23 -35.94
CA LYS A 13 -2.37 25.90 -36.18
C LYS A 13 -2.41 25.04 -34.92
N ARG A 14 -1.79 25.43 -33.81
CA ARG A 14 -1.77 24.68 -32.59
C ARG A 14 -3.13 24.75 -31.87
N LYS A 15 -3.68 23.62 -31.51
CA LYS A 15 -4.91 23.52 -30.70
C LYS A 15 -4.67 24.00 -29.26
N HIS A 16 -3.41 23.92 -28.80
CA HIS A 16 -2.95 24.45 -27.53
C HIS A 16 -1.56 25.07 -27.72
N PRO A 17 -1.30 26.30 -27.22
CA PRO A 17 -0.08 27.03 -27.51
C PRO A 17 1.21 26.31 -27.08
N LYS A 18 1.12 25.47 -26.02
CA LYS A 18 2.27 24.74 -25.45
C LYS A 18 2.40 23.30 -25.97
N ALA A 19 1.47 22.82 -26.80
CA ALA A 19 1.57 21.50 -27.42
C ALA A 19 2.27 21.57 -28.76
N LEU A 20 3.05 20.55 -29.12
CA LEU A 20 3.73 20.41 -30.41
C LEU A 20 2.77 19.77 -31.43
N CYS A 21 1.65 20.47 -31.71
CA CYS A 21 0.60 19.91 -32.55
C CYS A 21 1.08 19.59 -33.99
N GLU A 22 2.09 20.28 -34.48
CA GLU A 22 2.70 20.08 -35.81
C GLU A 22 3.37 18.71 -35.99
N THR A 23 3.82 18.10 -34.88
CA THR A 23 4.42 16.75 -34.89
C THR A 23 3.44 15.66 -34.41
N CYS A 24 2.21 16.06 -34.07
CA CYS A 24 1.21 15.17 -33.46
C CYS A 24 0.40 14.44 -34.55
N PRO A 25 0.19 13.12 -34.46
CA PRO A 25 -0.69 12.40 -35.40
C PRO A 25 -2.14 12.91 -35.38
N PHE A 26 -2.55 13.62 -34.30
CA PHE A 26 -3.89 14.21 -34.16
C PHE A 26 -3.94 15.70 -34.59
N ALA A 27 -2.94 16.23 -35.28
CA ALA A 27 -2.87 17.64 -35.69
C ALA A 27 -4.14 18.13 -36.40
N ASN A 28 -4.70 17.31 -37.29
CA ASN A 28 -5.87 17.64 -38.09
C ASN A 28 -7.21 17.14 -37.47
N ASP A 29 -7.15 16.49 -36.32
CA ASP A 29 -8.34 15.94 -35.67
C ASP A 29 -9.19 17.06 -35.06
N LYS A 30 -10.53 16.98 -35.19
CA LYS A 30 -11.47 17.96 -34.65
C LYS A 30 -11.90 17.64 -33.21
N ASN A 31 -11.48 16.51 -32.66
CA ASN A 31 -11.93 15.96 -31.37
C ASN A 31 -11.07 16.47 -30.20
N PHE A 32 -10.83 17.79 -30.15
CA PHE A 32 -10.07 18.43 -29.09
C PHE A 32 -10.94 18.72 -27.86
N VAL A 33 -10.43 18.38 -26.68
CA VAL A 33 -11.08 18.58 -25.39
C VAL A 33 -10.11 19.28 -24.46
N PRO A 34 -10.31 20.58 -24.14
CA PRO A 34 -9.42 21.37 -23.30
C PRO A 34 -9.44 20.87 -21.83
N THR A 35 -8.43 21.27 -21.09
CA THR A 35 -8.39 21.10 -19.63
C THR A 35 -9.53 21.90 -18.98
N TYR A 36 -10.21 21.25 -18.02
CA TYR A 36 -11.23 21.89 -17.19
C TYR A 36 -10.58 22.42 -15.91
N ASN A 37 -10.96 23.63 -15.53
CA ASN A 37 -10.49 24.29 -14.31
C ASN A 37 -8.95 24.28 -14.16
N PRO A 38 -8.20 25.01 -14.99
CA PRO A 38 -6.75 24.95 -15.00
C PRO A 38 -6.08 25.54 -13.73
N VAL A 39 -6.82 26.25 -12.89
CA VAL A 39 -6.35 26.76 -11.59
C VAL A 39 -7.33 26.29 -10.51
N PRO A 40 -7.13 25.06 -10.01
CA PRO A 40 -8.07 24.45 -9.07
C PRO A 40 -7.88 24.97 -7.65
N SER A 41 -8.98 25.37 -6.99
CA SER A 41 -8.93 25.84 -5.59
C SER A 41 -8.59 24.73 -4.58
N GLY A 42 -8.75 23.47 -4.96
CA GLY A 42 -8.40 22.30 -4.14
C GLY A 42 -6.96 21.85 -4.32
N HIS A 43 -6.15 22.50 -5.16
CA HIS A 43 -4.74 22.13 -5.43
C HIS A 43 -4.55 20.70 -5.95
N ILE A 44 -5.58 20.15 -6.63
CA ILE A 44 -5.65 18.77 -7.09
C ILE A 44 -5.80 18.73 -8.62
N ALA A 45 -5.02 17.89 -9.29
CA ALA A 45 -5.22 17.56 -10.71
C ALA A 45 -5.58 16.08 -10.88
N ILE A 46 -6.63 15.80 -11.64
CA ILE A 46 -6.97 14.45 -12.10
C ILE A 46 -6.49 14.32 -13.56
N VAL A 47 -5.59 13.39 -13.81
CA VAL A 47 -4.97 13.20 -15.12
C VAL A 47 -5.38 11.85 -15.68
N GLY A 48 -6.15 11.84 -16.77
CA GLY A 48 -6.50 10.64 -17.54
C GLY A 48 -5.56 10.40 -18.71
N ALA A 49 -5.83 9.37 -19.50
CA ALA A 49 -5.04 9.04 -20.69
C ALA A 49 -5.41 9.94 -21.90
N ALA A 50 -6.65 9.92 -22.30
CA ALA A 50 -7.20 10.64 -23.45
C ALA A 50 -8.72 10.86 -23.29
N PRO A 51 -9.31 11.86 -24.00
CA PRO A 51 -10.76 12.02 -24.03
C PRO A 51 -11.46 10.84 -24.70
N GLY A 52 -12.62 10.47 -24.17
CA GLY A 52 -13.52 9.49 -24.79
C GLY A 52 -14.48 10.12 -25.81
N VAL A 53 -15.44 9.32 -26.28
CA VAL A 53 -16.43 9.77 -27.30
C VAL A 53 -17.37 10.84 -26.75
N HIS A 54 -17.78 10.71 -25.49
CA HIS A 54 -18.67 11.66 -24.82
C HIS A 54 -17.99 13.02 -24.64
N GLU A 55 -16.74 12.99 -24.18
CA GLU A 55 -15.91 14.18 -23.98
C GLU A 55 -15.66 14.90 -25.32
N ALA A 56 -15.32 14.17 -26.38
CA ALA A 56 -15.09 14.74 -27.69
C ALA A 56 -16.34 15.42 -28.29
N ARG A 57 -17.53 14.91 -27.99
CA ARG A 57 -18.81 15.52 -28.42
C ARG A 57 -19.16 16.78 -27.63
N LYS A 58 -18.89 16.78 -26.33
CA LYS A 58 -19.25 17.87 -25.42
C LYS A 58 -18.17 18.95 -25.30
N GLY A 59 -16.91 18.62 -25.65
CA GLY A 59 -15.77 19.52 -25.46
C GLY A 59 -15.38 19.69 -23.97
N ILE A 60 -15.83 18.80 -23.08
CA ILE A 60 -15.61 18.86 -21.64
C ILE A 60 -15.03 17.53 -21.18
N PRO A 61 -13.88 17.49 -20.47
CA PRO A 61 -13.25 16.27 -20.01
C PRO A 61 -14.10 15.60 -18.90
N PHE A 62 -13.99 14.28 -18.80
CA PHE A 62 -14.65 13.48 -17.74
C PHE A 62 -16.18 13.70 -17.68
N THR A 63 -16.86 13.64 -18.81
CA THR A 63 -18.32 13.77 -18.91
C THR A 63 -19.03 12.52 -19.41
N GLY A 64 -18.28 11.44 -19.66
CA GLY A 64 -18.81 10.11 -19.93
C GLY A 64 -18.98 9.29 -18.64
N PRO A 65 -19.41 8.02 -18.73
CA PRO A 65 -19.67 7.15 -17.57
C PRO A 65 -18.49 7.03 -16.61
N SER A 66 -17.26 6.99 -17.11
CA SER A 66 -16.06 6.96 -16.25
C SER A 66 -15.81 8.29 -15.54
N GLY A 67 -16.19 9.40 -16.16
CA GLY A 67 -16.13 10.72 -15.54
C GLY A 67 -17.19 10.90 -14.46
N GLU A 68 -18.42 10.43 -14.70
CA GLU A 68 -19.49 10.40 -13.69
C GLU A 68 -19.08 9.59 -12.47
N LEU A 69 -18.41 8.45 -12.67
CA LEU A 69 -17.86 7.64 -11.58
C LEU A 69 -16.74 8.38 -10.84
N THR A 70 -15.88 9.12 -11.55
CA THR A 70 -14.86 9.98 -10.94
C THR A 70 -15.51 11.05 -10.05
N ASP A 71 -16.56 11.70 -10.52
CA ASP A 71 -17.31 12.71 -9.74
C ASP A 71 -17.95 12.12 -8.48
N GLN A 72 -18.52 10.91 -8.55
CA GLN A 72 -19.07 10.20 -7.39
C GLN A 72 -17.97 9.90 -6.35
N ILE A 73 -16.79 9.44 -6.79
CA ILE A 73 -15.66 9.17 -5.89
C ILE A 73 -15.16 10.48 -5.24
N LEU A 74 -15.02 11.55 -6.00
CA LEU A 74 -14.66 12.88 -5.46
C LEU A 74 -15.66 13.32 -4.41
N GLN A 75 -16.97 13.21 -4.71
CA GLN A 75 -18.04 13.58 -3.79
C GLN A 75 -18.03 12.72 -2.52
N HIS A 76 -17.76 11.42 -2.64
CA HIS A 76 -17.60 10.52 -1.48
C HIS A 76 -16.50 11.02 -0.53
N HIS A 77 -15.42 11.58 -1.07
CA HIS A 77 -14.34 12.18 -0.27
C HIS A 77 -14.60 13.66 0.06
N GLY A 78 -15.81 14.19 -0.21
CA GLY A 78 -16.17 15.58 0.04
C GLY A 78 -15.38 16.59 -0.79
N ILE A 79 -14.98 16.22 -2.01
CA ILE A 79 -14.26 17.06 -2.97
C ILE A 79 -15.23 17.41 -4.10
N SER A 80 -15.42 18.71 -4.38
CA SER A 80 -16.25 19.15 -5.50
C SER A 80 -15.45 19.08 -6.82
N ARG A 81 -16.13 18.75 -7.92
CA ARG A 81 -15.55 18.83 -9.26
C ARG A 81 -14.96 20.23 -9.57
N SER A 82 -15.55 21.29 -9.03
CA SER A 82 -15.05 22.66 -9.22
C SER A 82 -13.74 22.96 -8.48
N GLU A 83 -13.34 22.11 -7.54
CA GLU A 83 -12.09 22.24 -6.79
C GLU A 83 -10.90 21.55 -7.47
N VAL A 84 -11.13 20.74 -8.53
CA VAL A 84 -10.09 19.96 -9.18
C VAL A 84 -9.84 20.39 -10.62
N MET A 85 -8.61 20.33 -11.06
CA MET A 85 -8.24 20.35 -12.46
C MET A 85 -8.52 18.97 -13.08
N LEU A 86 -9.22 18.94 -14.23
CA LEU A 86 -9.44 17.70 -14.98
C LEU A 86 -8.77 17.79 -16.33
N THR A 87 -7.81 16.94 -16.59
CA THR A 87 -7.06 16.93 -17.84
C THR A 87 -6.69 15.51 -18.28
N ASN A 88 -6.16 15.36 -19.45
CA ASN A 88 -5.66 14.09 -19.97
C ASN A 88 -4.20 14.26 -20.45
N THR A 89 -3.46 13.17 -20.59
CA THR A 89 -2.10 13.21 -21.16
C THR A 89 -2.10 13.72 -22.59
N VAL A 90 -3.14 13.42 -23.36
CA VAL A 90 -3.43 14.05 -24.66
C VAL A 90 -4.81 14.69 -24.65
N LEU A 91 -4.99 15.82 -25.36
CA LEU A 91 -6.27 16.55 -25.42
C LEU A 91 -7.14 16.17 -26.60
N CYS A 92 -6.68 15.32 -27.49
CA CYS A 92 -7.45 14.85 -28.64
C CYS A 92 -7.84 13.40 -28.46
N LYS A 93 -9.07 13.06 -28.84
CA LYS A 93 -9.56 11.68 -28.79
C LYS A 93 -8.83 10.83 -29.82
N PRO A 94 -8.23 9.68 -29.46
CA PRO A 94 -7.68 8.73 -30.41
C PRO A 94 -8.75 8.14 -31.36
N GLU A 95 -8.34 7.70 -32.53
CA GLU A 95 -9.23 6.96 -33.43
C GLU A 95 -9.61 5.60 -32.81
N GLY A 96 -10.86 5.19 -33.04
CA GLY A 96 -11.42 3.97 -32.44
C GLY A 96 -12.09 4.18 -31.08
N GLN A 97 -12.78 3.12 -30.62
CA GLN A 97 -13.34 3.05 -29.28
C GLN A 97 -12.27 2.49 -28.32
N ASP A 98 -12.01 3.14 -27.22
CA ASP A 98 -11.09 2.68 -26.17
C ASP A 98 -9.61 2.46 -26.59
N SER A 99 -9.12 3.14 -27.62
CA SER A 99 -7.71 3.07 -28.02
C SER A 99 -6.82 3.96 -27.16
N ASP A 100 -5.67 3.41 -26.76
CA ASP A 100 -4.63 4.19 -26.08
C ASP A 100 -4.03 5.23 -27.05
N PRO A 101 -3.65 6.43 -26.57
CA PRO A 101 -2.98 7.40 -27.42
C PRO A 101 -1.59 6.88 -27.86
N PRO A 102 -1.22 7.01 -29.15
CA PRO A 102 0.07 6.58 -29.63
C PRO A 102 1.21 7.43 -28.98
N LYS A 103 2.40 6.83 -28.88
CA LYS A 103 3.55 7.45 -28.25
C LYS A 103 3.87 8.85 -28.81
N ALA A 104 3.79 9.04 -30.13
CA ALA A 104 4.01 10.33 -30.77
C ALA A 104 3.02 11.42 -30.30
N ALA A 105 1.75 11.06 -30.03
CA ALA A 105 0.77 11.99 -29.48
C ALA A 105 1.10 12.37 -28.03
N LEU A 106 1.54 11.40 -27.21
CA LEU A 106 2.00 11.64 -25.84
C LEU A 106 3.20 12.58 -25.82
N GLU A 107 4.20 12.34 -26.66
CA GLU A 107 5.39 13.17 -26.79
C GLU A 107 5.06 14.60 -27.24
N ALA A 108 4.16 14.76 -28.19
CA ALA A 108 3.73 16.07 -28.69
C ALA A 108 2.90 16.86 -27.67
N CYS A 109 2.10 16.18 -26.83
CA CYS A 109 1.25 16.81 -25.82
C CYS A 109 1.94 17.01 -24.46
N ARG A 110 3.04 16.31 -24.18
CA ARG A 110 3.75 16.35 -22.89
C ARG A 110 4.18 17.76 -22.45
N PRO A 111 4.78 18.61 -23.34
CA PRO A 111 5.15 19.97 -22.94
C PRO A 111 3.97 20.79 -22.42
N ARG A 112 2.77 20.58 -22.98
CA ARG A 112 1.54 21.22 -22.53
C ARG A 112 1.15 20.73 -21.12
N LEU A 113 1.15 19.41 -20.86
CA LEU A 113 0.80 18.87 -19.55
C LEU A 113 1.73 19.39 -18.45
N ILE A 114 3.04 19.42 -18.72
CA ILE A 114 4.04 19.95 -17.80
C ILE A 114 3.75 21.41 -17.49
N ALA A 115 3.50 22.21 -18.53
CA ALA A 115 3.28 23.64 -18.37
C ALA A 115 1.97 23.96 -17.64
N GLU A 116 0.87 23.24 -17.91
CA GLU A 116 -0.40 23.43 -17.20
C GLU A 116 -0.28 23.10 -15.71
N ILE A 117 0.43 22.02 -15.36
CA ILE A 117 0.66 21.67 -13.94
C ILE A 117 1.58 22.71 -13.28
N ALA A 118 2.66 23.14 -13.94
CA ALA A 118 3.59 24.13 -13.38
C ALA A 118 2.98 25.53 -13.20
N GLU A 119 1.97 25.89 -14.01
CA GLU A 119 1.29 27.19 -13.95
C GLU A 119 0.05 27.16 -13.05
N SER A 120 -0.37 25.95 -12.65
CA SER A 120 -1.43 25.75 -11.67
C SER A 120 -0.82 25.67 -10.27
N ASP A 121 -1.63 25.94 -9.26
CA ASP A 121 -1.23 25.74 -7.85
C ASP A 121 -1.59 24.32 -7.39
N VAL A 122 -1.16 23.30 -8.18
CA VAL A 122 -1.43 21.89 -7.91
C VAL A 122 -0.34 21.30 -7.02
N HIS A 123 -0.75 20.68 -5.92
CA HIS A 123 0.14 19.97 -4.98
C HIS A 123 -0.04 18.45 -5.06
N THR A 124 -1.17 18.00 -5.59
CA THR A 124 -1.49 16.57 -5.70
C THR A 124 -2.03 16.24 -7.09
N ILE A 125 -1.45 15.22 -7.72
CA ILE A 125 -1.92 14.66 -8.99
C ILE A 125 -2.51 13.27 -8.72
N VAL A 126 -3.73 13.01 -9.21
CA VAL A 126 -4.27 11.64 -9.30
C VAL A 126 -4.14 11.16 -10.73
N ALA A 127 -3.26 10.21 -10.96
CA ALA A 127 -2.97 9.63 -12.27
C ALA A 127 -3.85 8.40 -12.51
N LEU A 128 -4.83 8.52 -13.41
CA LEU A 128 -5.79 7.47 -13.73
C LEU A 128 -5.25 6.54 -14.83
N GLY A 129 -4.87 5.34 -14.43
CA GLY A 129 -4.41 4.30 -15.33
C GLY A 129 -2.93 4.40 -15.71
N LYS A 130 -2.46 3.35 -16.39
CA LYS A 130 -1.04 3.13 -16.69
C LYS A 130 -0.39 4.25 -17.51
N ILE A 131 -1.12 4.86 -18.43
CA ILE A 131 -0.60 5.92 -19.31
C ILE A 131 -0.37 7.19 -18.50
N ALA A 132 -1.36 7.64 -17.75
CA ALA A 132 -1.23 8.83 -16.89
C ALA A 132 -0.13 8.63 -15.84
N MET A 133 -0.05 7.45 -15.23
CA MET A 133 1.03 7.08 -14.32
C MET A 133 2.40 7.22 -14.99
N GLY A 134 2.61 6.66 -16.18
CA GLY A 134 3.88 6.73 -16.91
C GLY A 134 4.26 8.15 -17.37
N GLU A 135 3.27 9.05 -17.53
CA GLU A 135 3.52 10.46 -17.86
C GLU A 135 3.79 11.33 -16.62
N THR A 136 3.48 10.84 -15.41
CA THR A 136 3.57 11.63 -14.17
C THR A 136 4.66 11.17 -13.21
N ILE A 137 5.04 9.89 -13.19
CA ILE A 137 6.10 9.37 -12.30
C ILE A 137 7.23 8.70 -13.06
N VAL A 138 8.41 8.60 -12.43
CA VAL A 138 9.60 7.95 -13.02
C VAL A 138 9.56 6.43 -12.86
N ASP A 139 8.97 5.95 -11.77
CA ASP A 139 8.90 4.53 -11.44
C ASP A 139 8.14 3.74 -12.52
N ARG A 140 8.78 2.67 -13.02
CA ARG A 140 8.24 1.78 -14.04
C ARG A 140 7.64 0.50 -13.46
N GLY A 141 7.36 0.48 -12.17
CA GLY A 141 6.71 -0.64 -11.49
C GLY A 141 5.31 -0.95 -12.03
N SER A 142 4.76 -2.08 -11.63
CA SER A 142 3.36 -2.39 -11.97
C SER A 142 2.42 -1.41 -11.24
N MET A 143 1.29 -1.07 -11.88
CA MET A 143 0.24 -0.25 -11.25
C MET A 143 -0.13 -0.79 -9.87
N ARG A 144 -0.27 -2.10 -9.72
CA ARG A 144 -0.63 -2.76 -8.46
C ARG A 144 0.37 -2.46 -7.32
N LYS A 145 1.68 -2.40 -7.62
CA LYS A 145 2.71 -2.06 -6.62
C LYS A 145 2.75 -0.58 -6.29
N ILE A 146 2.64 0.26 -7.31
CA ILE A 146 2.76 1.71 -7.16
C ILE A 146 1.56 2.29 -6.41
N ARG A 147 0.34 1.81 -6.70
CA ARG A 147 -0.88 2.31 -6.06
C ARG A 147 -0.96 1.99 -4.56
N VAL A 148 -0.36 0.89 -4.12
CA VAL A 148 -0.37 0.48 -2.69
C VAL A 148 0.42 1.45 -1.83
N GLY A 149 1.53 1.98 -2.33
CA GLY A 149 2.42 2.85 -1.58
C GLY A 149 1.93 4.30 -1.40
N PRO A 150 2.73 5.12 -0.71
CA PRO A 150 2.48 6.55 -0.57
C PRO A 150 2.53 7.26 -1.93
N PRO A 151 2.01 8.51 -2.02
CA PRO A 151 2.15 9.32 -3.22
C PRO A 151 3.62 9.41 -3.66
N LYS A 152 3.86 9.20 -4.96
CA LYS A 152 5.21 9.31 -5.55
C LYS A 152 5.48 10.74 -5.98
N PRO A 153 6.74 11.19 -6.01
CA PRO A 153 7.06 12.51 -6.51
C PRO A 153 6.72 12.62 -8.01
N TYR A 154 6.15 13.78 -8.40
CA TYR A 154 5.97 14.11 -9.81
C TYR A 154 7.32 14.27 -10.48
N LYS A 155 7.49 13.63 -11.65
CA LYS A 155 8.79 13.55 -12.33
C LYS A 155 9.39 14.90 -12.78
N HIS A 156 8.58 15.96 -12.84
CA HIS A 156 9.01 17.31 -13.22
C HIS A 156 9.04 18.30 -12.06
N ASP A 157 8.41 17.97 -10.92
CA ASP A 157 8.48 18.72 -9.66
C ASP A 157 8.29 17.77 -8.47
N PRO A 158 9.36 17.47 -7.71
CA PRO A 158 9.29 16.53 -6.60
C PRO A 158 8.43 17.00 -5.40
N ASN A 159 8.04 18.29 -5.34
CA ASN A 159 7.16 18.80 -4.31
C ASN A 159 5.68 18.45 -4.56
N ILE A 160 5.34 17.99 -5.77
CA ILE A 160 3.99 17.55 -6.11
C ILE A 160 3.88 16.04 -5.91
N GLY A 161 2.93 15.60 -5.08
CA GLY A 161 2.64 14.20 -4.85
C GLY A 161 1.77 13.59 -5.96
N VAL A 162 2.11 12.40 -6.46
CA VAL A 162 1.32 11.67 -7.45
C VAL A 162 0.74 10.40 -6.84
N ILE A 163 -0.58 10.32 -6.81
CA ILE A 163 -1.36 9.13 -6.47
C ILE A 163 -1.69 8.40 -7.76
N ALA A 164 -1.11 7.23 -7.99
CA ALA A 164 -1.47 6.39 -9.12
C ALA A 164 -2.61 5.45 -8.73
N THR A 165 -3.62 5.33 -9.58
CA THR A 165 -4.75 4.41 -9.37
C THR A 165 -5.26 3.84 -10.69
N TRP A 166 -6.14 2.84 -10.61
CA TRP A 166 -6.83 2.33 -11.78
C TRP A 166 -7.66 3.41 -12.44
N HIS A 167 -7.77 3.37 -13.77
CA HIS A 167 -8.68 4.27 -14.48
C HIS A 167 -10.13 3.93 -14.11
N THR A 168 -10.98 4.91 -13.84
CA THR A 168 -12.40 4.68 -13.50
C THR A 168 -13.17 3.91 -14.56
N ALA A 169 -12.80 4.02 -15.85
CA ALA A 169 -13.31 3.15 -16.91
C ALA A 169 -12.97 1.66 -16.71
N TYR A 170 -11.91 1.33 -15.96
CA TYR A 170 -11.59 -0.06 -15.63
C TYR A 170 -12.59 -0.61 -14.62
N ALA A 171 -13.00 0.16 -13.62
CA ALA A 171 -14.02 -0.25 -12.66
C ALA A 171 -15.39 -0.54 -13.30
N LEU A 172 -15.73 0.16 -14.37
CA LEU A 172 -16.96 -0.13 -15.13
C LEU A 172 -16.95 -1.53 -15.80
N ARG A 173 -15.76 -2.08 -16.07
CA ARG A 173 -15.58 -3.42 -16.65
C ARG A 173 -15.22 -4.48 -15.60
N SER A 174 -14.63 -4.06 -14.51
CA SER A 174 -14.14 -4.91 -13.39
C SER A 174 -14.56 -4.27 -12.07
N PRO A 175 -15.80 -4.48 -11.60
CA PRO A 175 -16.35 -3.82 -10.42
C PRO A 175 -15.51 -4.03 -9.15
N ASP A 176 -14.82 -5.15 -9.02
CA ASP A 176 -13.94 -5.46 -7.89
C ASP A 176 -12.79 -4.46 -7.70
N SER A 177 -12.46 -3.68 -8.74
CA SER A 177 -11.44 -2.63 -8.65
C SER A 177 -11.98 -1.29 -8.14
N PHE A 178 -13.30 -1.14 -7.99
CA PHE A 178 -13.90 0.11 -7.52
C PHE A 178 -13.48 0.50 -6.10
N PRO A 179 -13.54 -0.42 -5.11
CA PRO A 179 -13.07 -0.10 -3.75
C PRO A 179 -11.61 0.36 -3.72
N ASP A 180 -10.76 -0.20 -4.56
CA ASP A 180 -9.36 0.21 -4.70
C ASP A 180 -9.22 1.66 -5.12
N ILE A 181 -10.01 2.09 -6.11
CA ILE A 181 -9.98 3.48 -6.62
C ILE A 181 -10.47 4.44 -5.54
N VAL A 182 -11.57 4.09 -4.85
CA VAL A 182 -12.11 4.90 -3.74
C VAL A 182 -11.05 5.08 -2.66
N PHE A 183 -10.38 3.99 -2.26
CA PHE A 183 -9.30 4.04 -1.28
C PHE A 183 -8.14 4.94 -1.73
N ASP A 184 -7.68 4.79 -2.99
CA ASP A 184 -6.58 5.61 -3.51
C ASP A 184 -6.90 7.10 -3.54
N PHE A 185 -8.15 7.48 -3.84
CA PHE A 185 -8.60 8.87 -3.76
C PHE A 185 -8.62 9.40 -2.32
N GLY A 186 -8.81 8.54 -1.32
CA GLY A 186 -8.68 8.91 0.10
C GLY A 186 -7.31 9.47 0.46
N LYS A 187 -6.25 9.07 -0.27
CA LYS A 187 -4.87 9.58 -0.10
C LYS A 187 -4.72 11.07 -0.41
N ILE A 188 -5.63 11.67 -1.18
CA ILE A 188 -5.64 13.13 -1.49
C ILE A 188 -5.63 13.96 -0.21
N ARG A 189 -6.35 13.54 0.83
CA ARG A 189 -6.47 14.25 2.10
C ARG A 189 -5.40 13.89 3.14
N GLY A 190 -4.35 13.19 2.73
CA GLY A 190 -3.13 13.04 3.52
C GLY A 190 -3.30 12.28 4.83
N LYS A 191 -3.90 11.09 4.83
CA LYS A 191 -3.84 10.18 5.97
C LYS A 191 -3.04 8.91 5.62
N ILE A 192 -1.86 9.07 5.04
CA ILE A 192 -0.79 8.11 5.29
C ILE A 192 0.00 8.73 6.43
N ASN A 193 0.01 8.07 7.58
CA ASN A 193 0.88 8.47 8.67
C ASN A 193 2.31 8.51 8.14
N SER A 194 2.89 9.70 8.00
CA SER A 194 4.29 9.88 7.62
C SER A 194 5.25 9.67 8.81
N ASP A 195 4.73 9.21 9.94
CA ASP A 195 5.45 9.06 11.20
C ASP A 195 6.10 7.67 11.36
N TRP A 196 6.34 6.98 10.24
CA TRP A 196 7.10 5.73 10.26
C TRP A 196 8.50 5.99 10.82
N THR A 197 8.89 5.20 11.80
CA THR A 197 10.23 5.17 12.36
C THR A 197 10.83 3.78 12.22
N GLU A 198 12.12 3.72 11.86
CA GLU A 198 12.87 2.45 11.83
C GLU A 198 12.75 1.73 13.18
N PRO A 199 12.53 0.40 13.18
CA PRO A 199 12.49 -0.39 14.41
C PRO A 199 13.78 -0.29 15.21
N ASP A 200 13.67 0.06 16.50
CA ASP A 200 14.74 -0.09 17.46
C ASP A 200 14.59 -1.45 18.15
N TYR A 201 15.37 -2.41 17.70
CA TYR A 201 15.27 -3.79 18.17
C TYR A 201 16.60 -4.35 18.65
N ARG A 202 16.53 -5.37 19.48
CA ARG A 202 17.68 -6.15 19.94
C ARG A 202 17.47 -7.63 19.70
N VAL A 203 18.53 -8.30 19.24
CA VAL A 203 18.53 -9.76 19.07
C VAL A 203 19.18 -10.40 20.29
N PHE A 204 18.53 -11.43 20.82
CA PHE A 204 19.02 -12.24 21.94
C PHE A 204 19.14 -13.69 21.48
N ASP A 205 20.35 -14.10 21.09
CA ASP A 205 20.68 -15.47 20.68
C ASP A 205 21.47 -16.21 21.75
N ASP A 206 21.92 -15.49 22.82
CA ASP A 206 22.45 -16.07 24.05
C ASP A 206 21.32 -16.41 25.03
N PRO A 207 21.21 -17.67 25.53
CA PRO A 207 20.12 -18.09 26.38
C PRO A 207 19.99 -17.30 27.69
N VAL A 208 21.10 -16.89 28.31
CA VAL A 208 21.08 -16.14 29.56
C VAL A 208 20.54 -14.74 29.36
N LEU A 209 20.96 -14.09 28.28
CA LEU A 209 20.48 -12.75 27.94
C LEU A 209 19.02 -12.79 27.48
N ALA A 210 18.63 -13.79 26.71
CA ALA A 210 17.24 -14.01 26.28
C ALA A 210 16.30 -14.21 27.49
N THR A 211 16.67 -15.08 28.44
CA THR A 211 15.89 -15.31 29.65
C THR A 211 15.69 -14.02 30.47
N ARG A 212 16.76 -13.20 30.61
CA ARG A 212 16.67 -11.91 31.30
C ARG A 212 15.74 -10.94 30.59
N ALA A 213 15.85 -10.84 29.27
CA ALA A 213 14.97 -10.00 28.45
C ALA A 213 13.51 -10.39 28.61
N LEU A 214 13.19 -11.69 28.52
CA LEU A 214 11.82 -12.21 28.71
C LEU A 214 11.27 -11.92 30.11
N GLN A 215 12.08 -12.06 31.17
CA GLN A 215 11.71 -11.71 32.54
C GLN A 215 11.44 -10.21 32.69
N GLU A 216 12.27 -9.35 32.08
CA GLU A 216 12.05 -7.91 32.09
C GLU A 216 10.74 -7.54 31.38
N LEU A 217 10.49 -8.08 30.18
CA LEU A 217 9.25 -7.86 29.44
C LEU A 217 8.02 -8.26 30.27
N ARG A 218 8.05 -9.47 30.86
CA ARG A 218 6.96 -9.97 31.70
C ARG A 218 6.60 -9.06 32.86
N THR A 219 7.60 -8.41 33.48
CA THR A 219 7.36 -7.55 34.66
C THR A 219 6.91 -6.14 34.31
N ARG A 220 7.15 -5.69 33.08
CA ARG A 220 6.94 -4.29 32.68
C ARG A 220 5.75 -4.08 31.76
N PHE A 221 5.32 -5.09 31.02
CA PHE A 221 4.31 -4.94 29.97
C PHE A 221 3.17 -5.94 30.14
N ASP A 222 1.93 -5.43 30.03
CA ASP A 222 0.68 -6.20 30.14
C ASP A 222 0.19 -6.72 28.77
N ARG A 223 0.85 -6.30 27.69
CA ARG A 223 0.57 -6.71 26.33
C ARG A 223 1.84 -6.78 25.50
N VAL A 224 1.88 -7.71 24.58
CA VAL A 224 2.98 -7.90 23.62
C VAL A 224 2.44 -8.28 22.26
N VAL A 225 3.13 -7.85 21.21
CA VAL A 225 2.96 -8.41 19.88
C VAL A 225 3.92 -9.57 19.73
N ILE A 226 3.48 -10.63 19.07
CA ILE A 226 4.35 -11.74 18.68
C ILE A 226 4.23 -12.01 17.19
N ASP A 227 5.32 -12.51 16.61
CA ASP A 227 5.42 -13.06 15.28
C ASP A 227 6.55 -14.09 15.26
N ILE A 228 6.38 -15.19 14.53
CA ILE A 228 7.39 -16.25 14.44
C ILE A 228 7.85 -16.45 13.01
N GLU A 229 9.13 -16.83 12.88
CA GLU A 229 9.64 -17.32 11.61
C GLU A 229 10.00 -18.79 11.76
N THR A 230 9.59 -19.59 10.77
CA THR A 230 9.76 -21.05 10.79
C THR A 230 10.48 -21.57 9.57
N GLY A 231 11.29 -22.61 9.76
CA GLY A 231 11.84 -23.45 8.69
C GLY A 231 10.91 -24.62 8.40
N VAL A 232 10.72 -24.94 7.14
CA VAL A 232 9.98 -26.16 6.73
C VAL A 232 11.00 -27.24 6.41
N GLU A 233 10.93 -28.40 7.06
CA GLU A 233 11.66 -29.57 6.59
C GLU A 233 11.17 -30.03 5.21
N LYS A 234 12.01 -30.79 4.51
CA LYS A 234 11.97 -31.07 3.07
C LYS A 234 10.68 -31.69 2.48
N ASP A 235 9.68 -32.03 3.25
CA ASP A 235 8.53 -32.83 2.79
C ASP A 235 7.28 -32.04 2.37
N ASN A 236 7.33 -30.71 2.30
CA ASN A 236 6.23 -29.87 1.77
C ASN A 236 4.81 -30.17 2.35
N SER A 237 4.67 -30.89 3.43
CA SER A 237 3.39 -31.06 4.08
C SER A 237 3.16 -29.88 5.05
N PHE A 238 2.32 -28.94 4.64
CA PHE A 238 1.87 -27.82 5.45
C PHE A 238 0.88 -28.21 6.57
N ASP A 239 0.89 -29.48 6.98
CA ASP A 239 -0.22 -30.03 7.73
C ASP A 239 -0.25 -29.61 9.21
N HIS A 240 0.91 -29.31 9.85
CA HIS A 240 0.94 -28.90 11.26
C HIS A 240 2.03 -27.87 11.58
N PRO A 241 1.69 -26.59 11.77
CA PRO A 241 2.67 -25.53 12.14
C PRO A 241 3.50 -25.85 13.38
N SER A 242 3.01 -26.68 14.30
CA SER A 242 3.74 -27.11 15.49
C SER A 242 4.94 -28.03 15.22
N GLU A 243 5.03 -28.59 14.03
CA GLU A 243 6.13 -29.49 13.61
C GLU A 243 7.27 -28.73 12.90
N TYR A 244 7.11 -27.41 12.67
CA TYR A 244 8.11 -26.61 12.00
C TYR A 244 9.25 -26.22 12.94
N ASP A 245 10.48 -26.16 12.41
CA ASP A 245 11.61 -25.61 13.13
C ASP A 245 11.40 -24.10 13.38
N LEU A 246 11.37 -23.72 14.65
CA LEU A 246 11.25 -22.34 15.05
C LEU A 246 12.59 -21.62 14.89
N LEU A 247 12.68 -20.67 13.98
CA LEU A 247 13.92 -19.96 13.63
C LEU A 247 14.12 -18.67 14.46
N CYS A 248 13.03 -17.97 14.78
CA CYS A 248 13.04 -16.87 15.74
C CYS A 248 11.62 -16.53 16.22
N VAL A 249 11.57 -15.77 17.32
CA VAL A 249 10.35 -15.16 17.85
C VAL A 249 10.59 -13.67 18.03
N GLY A 250 9.89 -12.85 17.27
CA GLY A 250 9.81 -11.41 17.45
C GLY A 250 8.81 -11.04 18.52
N ILE A 251 9.14 -10.03 19.33
CA ILE A 251 8.27 -9.53 20.39
C ILE A 251 8.34 -8.01 20.39
N ALA A 252 7.27 -7.31 19.99
CA ALA A 252 7.15 -5.87 20.20
C ALA A 252 6.37 -5.58 21.48
N PHE A 253 6.73 -4.53 22.18
CA PHE A 253 6.19 -4.17 23.48
C PHE A 253 5.91 -2.68 23.67
N ALA A 254 6.27 -1.88 22.68
CA ALA A 254 5.95 -0.45 22.57
C ALA A 254 6.18 0.01 21.12
N LYS A 255 5.67 1.18 20.79
CA LYS A 255 5.84 1.79 19.46
C LYS A 255 7.33 1.82 19.06
N GLY A 256 7.66 1.24 17.92
CA GLY A 256 9.00 1.18 17.36
C GLY A 256 10.00 0.34 18.17
N LYS A 257 9.59 -0.42 19.20
CA LYS A 257 10.48 -1.18 20.09
C LYS A 257 10.20 -2.68 20.02
N ALA A 258 11.24 -3.46 19.76
CA ALA A 258 11.14 -4.91 19.72
C ALA A 258 12.37 -5.63 20.27
N VAL A 259 12.19 -6.90 20.56
CA VAL A 259 13.27 -7.88 20.74
C VAL A 259 13.01 -9.06 19.80
N VAL A 260 14.08 -9.70 19.38
CA VAL A 260 14.03 -10.96 18.63
C VAL A 260 14.79 -12.01 19.42
N ILE A 261 14.12 -13.09 19.78
CA ILE A 261 14.75 -14.27 20.39
C ILE A 261 15.22 -15.16 19.24
N GLY A 262 16.53 -15.35 19.15
CA GLY A 262 17.15 -16.09 18.05
C GLY A 262 17.08 -17.61 18.22
N GLU A 263 17.36 -18.31 17.12
CA GLU A 263 17.25 -19.77 17.01
C GLU A 263 18.04 -20.51 18.08
N THR A 264 19.28 -20.09 18.37
CA THR A 264 20.14 -20.73 19.37
C THR A 264 19.54 -20.62 20.77
N ALA A 265 19.03 -19.44 21.15
CA ALA A 265 18.39 -19.22 22.43
C ALA A 265 17.13 -20.07 22.59
N LEU A 266 16.34 -20.24 21.53
CA LEU A 266 15.10 -21.02 21.53
C LEU A 266 15.30 -22.52 21.76
N GLN A 267 16.53 -23.04 21.68
CA GLN A 267 16.84 -24.43 22.05
C GLN A 267 16.95 -24.63 23.57
N ASP A 268 17.11 -23.55 24.36
CA ASP A 268 17.25 -23.62 25.81
C ASP A 268 15.90 -23.71 26.54
N ASP A 269 15.75 -24.65 27.46
CA ASP A 269 14.50 -24.87 28.19
C ASP A 269 14.12 -23.69 29.10
N GLY A 270 15.09 -22.93 29.63
CA GLY A 270 14.86 -21.76 30.46
C GLY A 270 14.29 -20.60 29.61
N VAL A 271 14.74 -20.43 28.36
CA VAL A 271 14.21 -19.47 27.40
C VAL A 271 12.78 -19.83 27.03
N ARG A 272 12.52 -21.12 26.71
CA ARG A 272 11.17 -21.61 26.41
C ARG A 272 10.20 -21.42 27.58
N ALA A 273 10.65 -21.69 28.82
CA ALA A 273 9.88 -21.43 30.02
C ALA A 273 9.60 -19.92 30.21
N GLY A 274 10.61 -19.07 30.03
CA GLY A 274 10.46 -17.62 30.09
C GLY A 274 9.48 -17.07 29.06
N LEU A 275 9.53 -17.58 27.83
CA LEU A 275 8.59 -17.21 26.77
C LEU A 275 7.15 -17.65 27.12
N ARG A 276 6.98 -18.88 27.60
CA ARG A 276 5.67 -19.38 28.09
C ARG A 276 5.10 -18.49 29.19
N ASP A 277 5.92 -18.14 30.16
CA ASP A 277 5.54 -17.31 31.30
C ASP A 277 5.13 -15.89 30.86
N LEU A 278 5.87 -15.28 29.91
CA LEU A 278 5.52 -13.99 29.34
C LEU A 278 4.16 -14.06 28.63
N LEU A 279 3.98 -15.00 27.71
CA LEU A 279 2.75 -15.11 26.91
C LEU A 279 1.52 -15.50 27.75
N SER A 280 1.72 -16.24 28.84
CA SER A 280 0.61 -16.58 29.76
C SER A 280 0.20 -15.40 30.65
N SER A 281 1.04 -14.40 30.81
CA SER A 281 0.77 -13.23 31.68
C SER A 281 0.37 -11.98 30.91
N ALA A 282 0.66 -11.90 29.62
CA ALA A 282 0.40 -10.73 28.78
C ALA A 282 -0.78 -10.97 27.82
N LYS A 283 -1.40 -9.88 27.38
CA LYS A 283 -2.33 -9.87 26.25
C LYS A 283 -1.56 -10.03 24.96
N ILE A 284 -1.82 -11.12 24.23
CA ILE A 284 -1.13 -11.42 22.98
C ILE A 284 -1.83 -10.72 21.82
N ILE A 285 -1.04 -9.95 21.07
CA ILE A 285 -1.42 -9.31 19.81
C ILE A 285 -0.61 -9.98 18.70
N ALA A 286 -1.24 -10.25 17.56
CA ALA A 286 -0.54 -10.77 16.40
C ALA A 286 -1.17 -10.29 15.07
N HIS A 287 -0.59 -10.67 13.96
CA HIS A 287 -1.18 -10.51 12.64
C HIS A 287 -1.38 -11.88 11.99
N ASN A 288 -2.63 -12.35 11.86
CA ASN A 288 -2.94 -13.74 11.51
C ASN A 288 -2.38 -14.74 12.55
N GLY A 289 -2.49 -14.39 13.81
CA GLY A 289 -1.83 -15.05 14.94
C GLY A 289 -2.24 -16.50 15.18
N LYS A 290 -3.19 -17.04 14.42
CA LYS A 290 -3.53 -18.45 14.42
C LYS A 290 -2.30 -19.31 14.06
N PHE A 291 -1.53 -18.91 13.05
CA PHE A 291 -0.31 -19.59 12.66
C PHE A 291 0.75 -19.53 13.76
N ASP A 292 0.97 -18.36 14.34
CA ASP A 292 2.01 -18.14 15.37
C ASP A 292 1.73 -18.97 16.64
N LEU A 293 0.50 -18.94 17.11
CA LEU A 293 0.13 -19.69 18.31
C LEU A 293 0.16 -21.21 18.08
N ALA A 294 -0.19 -21.66 16.87
CA ALA A 294 -0.03 -23.07 16.49
C ALA A 294 1.44 -23.48 16.46
N GLY A 295 2.31 -22.66 15.85
CA GLY A 295 3.76 -22.92 15.81
C GLY A 295 4.44 -22.89 17.17
N LEU A 296 3.94 -22.08 18.10
CA LEU A 296 4.46 -22.00 19.47
C LEU A 296 3.90 -23.08 20.41
N ARG A 297 2.96 -23.91 19.96
CA ARG A 297 2.27 -24.88 20.82
C ARG A 297 3.20 -25.80 21.61
N ASN A 298 4.21 -26.36 20.93
CA ASN A 298 5.17 -27.28 21.55
C ASN A 298 6.18 -26.57 22.49
N VAL A 299 6.36 -25.25 22.31
CA VAL A 299 7.29 -24.44 23.12
C VAL A 299 6.59 -23.82 24.33
N CYS A 300 5.43 -23.22 24.10
CA CYS A 300 4.74 -22.39 25.09
C CYS A 300 3.46 -23.03 25.63
N GLY A 301 3.03 -24.18 25.10
CA GLY A 301 1.72 -24.75 25.44
C GLY A 301 0.57 -23.93 24.87
N ARG A 302 -0.62 -24.10 25.49
CA ARG A 302 -1.82 -23.36 25.07
C ARG A 302 -1.71 -21.89 25.41
N GLN A 303 -1.84 -21.03 24.40
CA GLN A 303 -1.91 -19.59 24.51
C GLN A 303 -3.18 -19.08 23.82
N THR A 304 -3.62 -17.87 24.14
CA THR A 304 -4.83 -17.27 23.56
C THR A 304 -4.53 -15.89 23.01
N LEU A 305 -5.00 -15.67 21.79
CA LEU A 305 -4.93 -14.38 21.12
C LEU A 305 -5.93 -13.43 21.79
N TRP A 306 -5.48 -12.23 22.10
CA TRP A 306 -6.35 -11.15 22.58
C TRP A 306 -6.76 -10.20 21.46
N PHE A 307 -5.85 -9.91 20.51
CA PHE A 307 -6.11 -9.02 19.38
C PHE A 307 -5.39 -9.53 18.14
N ASP A 308 -6.04 -9.44 16.98
CA ASP A 308 -5.47 -9.80 15.71
C ASP A 308 -5.65 -8.65 14.72
N THR A 309 -4.53 -8.09 14.23
CA THR A 309 -4.58 -6.92 13.34
C THR A 309 -5.12 -7.24 11.95
N MET A 310 -5.00 -8.49 11.46
CA MET A 310 -5.64 -8.90 10.21
C MET A 310 -7.16 -8.95 10.36
N LEU A 311 -7.66 -9.53 11.45
CA LEU A 311 -9.09 -9.61 11.75
C LEU A 311 -9.68 -8.23 12.07
N ALA A 312 -8.94 -7.36 12.79
CA ALA A 312 -9.33 -5.99 13.06
C ALA A 312 -9.43 -5.16 11.77
N SER A 313 -8.44 -5.30 10.86
CA SER A 313 -8.48 -4.70 9.54
C SER A 313 -9.73 -5.11 8.76
N ASN A 314 -10.09 -6.40 8.81
CA ASN A 314 -11.31 -6.90 8.15
C ASN A 314 -12.61 -6.36 8.78
N CYS A 315 -12.61 -6.06 10.08
CA CYS A 315 -13.76 -5.40 10.72
C CYS A 315 -13.95 -3.95 10.23
N LEU A 316 -12.84 -3.25 9.96
CA LEU A 316 -12.84 -1.86 9.53
C LEU A 316 -13.02 -1.68 8.01
N ASP A 317 -12.60 -2.69 7.23
CA ASP A 317 -12.59 -2.65 5.77
C ASP A 317 -12.84 -4.05 5.20
N GLU A 318 -14.00 -4.26 4.57
CA GLU A 318 -14.41 -5.58 4.06
C GLU A 318 -13.82 -5.92 2.67
N ARG A 319 -12.86 -5.14 2.14
CA ARG A 319 -12.25 -5.40 0.82
C ARG A 319 -11.42 -6.68 0.83
N PRO A 320 -11.73 -7.68 -0.02
CA PRO A 320 -10.95 -8.91 -0.06
C PRO A 320 -9.49 -8.67 -0.46
N GLY A 321 -8.56 -9.35 0.22
CA GLY A 321 -7.14 -9.34 -0.14
C GLY A 321 -6.37 -8.08 0.28
N HIS A 322 -6.94 -7.21 1.14
CA HIS A 322 -6.32 -5.98 1.63
C HIS A 322 -5.85 -6.04 3.08
N HIS A 323 -5.80 -7.24 3.68
CA HIS A 323 -5.52 -7.39 5.10
C HIS A 323 -4.13 -7.96 5.41
N GLY A 324 -3.28 -8.15 4.41
CA GLY A 324 -1.91 -8.65 4.62
C GLY A 324 -1.01 -7.61 5.29
N LEU A 325 -0.17 -8.05 6.25
CA LEU A 325 0.69 -7.19 7.07
C LEU A 325 1.52 -6.20 6.22
N LYS A 326 2.20 -6.69 5.20
CA LYS A 326 3.07 -5.86 4.35
C LYS A 326 2.30 -4.76 3.61
N GLN A 327 1.13 -5.11 3.11
CA GLN A 327 0.26 -4.14 2.45
C GLN A 327 -0.25 -3.09 3.43
N LEU A 328 -0.79 -3.52 4.58
CA LEU A 328 -1.28 -2.61 5.63
C LEU A 328 -0.17 -1.71 6.18
N SER A 329 1.05 -2.24 6.37
CA SER A 329 2.19 -1.46 6.85
C SER A 329 2.54 -0.33 5.88
N ILE A 330 2.53 -0.61 4.57
CA ILE A 330 2.79 0.41 3.55
C ILE A 330 1.61 1.40 3.45
N GLU A 331 0.37 0.90 3.36
CA GLU A 331 -0.82 1.72 3.14
C GLU A 331 -1.19 2.58 4.36
N ARG A 332 -1.09 2.02 5.56
CA ARG A 332 -1.63 2.64 6.77
C ARG A 332 -0.55 3.31 7.63
N LEU A 333 0.69 2.81 7.60
CA LEU A 333 1.80 3.32 8.40
C LEU A 333 2.84 4.10 7.58
N GLY A 334 2.89 3.91 6.26
CA GLY A 334 3.94 4.47 5.41
C GLY A 334 5.28 3.75 5.55
N ALA A 335 5.27 2.50 6.04
CA ALA A 335 6.48 1.68 6.17
C ALA A 335 7.12 1.40 4.80
N PRO A 336 8.45 1.24 4.72
CA PRO A 336 9.12 0.85 3.48
C PRO A 336 8.72 -0.58 3.05
N GLU A 337 9.00 -0.95 1.81
CA GLU A 337 8.83 -2.33 1.32
C GLU A 337 9.99 -3.22 1.82
N TYR A 338 9.98 -3.60 3.11
CA TYR A 338 11.05 -4.36 3.75
C TYR A 338 11.07 -5.87 3.40
N GLU A 339 10.00 -6.40 2.80
CA GLU A 339 9.98 -7.77 2.25
C GLU A 339 10.99 -7.94 1.09
N ALA A 340 11.44 -6.83 0.47
CA ALA A 340 12.45 -6.89 -0.58
C ALA A 340 13.77 -7.52 -0.10
N ASP A 341 14.13 -7.34 1.16
CA ASP A 341 15.37 -7.84 1.75
C ASP A 341 15.45 -9.37 1.78
N ILE A 342 14.31 -10.06 1.91
CA ILE A 342 14.25 -11.53 1.95
C ILE A 342 13.91 -12.18 0.61
N ARG A 343 13.41 -11.41 -0.36
CA ARG A 343 12.88 -11.92 -1.63
C ARG A 343 13.92 -12.67 -2.47
N ASP A 344 15.18 -12.29 -2.37
CA ASP A 344 16.28 -12.93 -3.10
C ASP A 344 16.64 -14.30 -2.51
N TYR A 345 16.33 -14.53 -1.23
CA TYR A 345 16.62 -15.79 -0.53
C TYR A 345 15.44 -16.76 -0.60
N VAL A 346 14.22 -16.28 -0.74
CA VAL A 346 13.01 -17.10 -0.76
C VAL A 346 12.29 -16.91 -2.10
N PRO A 347 12.70 -17.59 -3.17
CA PRO A 347 11.88 -17.69 -4.36
C PRO A 347 10.52 -18.31 -3.98
N ARG A 348 9.45 -17.96 -4.72
CA ARG A 348 8.08 -18.39 -4.41
C ARG A 348 8.02 -19.86 -3.96
N GLY A 349 7.58 -20.09 -2.70
CA GLY A 349 7.54 -21.41 -2.08
C GLY A 349 8.87 -21.90 -1.48
N GLY A 350 9.84 -21.00 -1.27
CA GLY A 350 11.14 -21.32 -0.67
C GLY A 350 11.09 -21.42 0.86
N ASN A 351 12.13 -22.00 1.43
CA ASN A 351 12.28 -22.23 2.87
C ASN A 351 12.98 -21.06 3.55
N TYR A 352 12.41 -20.48 4.58
CA TYR A 352 12.98 -19.41 5.39
C TYR A 352 14.25 -19.82 6.13
N ALA A 353 14.50 -21.12 6.33
CA ALA A 353 15.74 -21.64 6.87
C ALA A 353 16.99 -21.25 6.04
N ASN A 354 16.82 -20.91 4.77
CA ASN A 354 17.91 -20.48 3.88
C ASN A 354 18.23 -18.98 3.98
N ILE A 355 17.44 -18.18 4.70
CA ILE A 355 17.70 -16.76 4.89
C ILE A 355 18.82 -16.58 5.93
N PRO A 356 19.83 -15.73 5.67
CA PRO A 356 20.81 -15.37 6.69
C PRO A 356 20.12 -14.84 7.96
N ARG A 357 20.55 -15.27 9.14
CA ARG A 357 19.85 -15.01 10.41
C ARG A 357 19.76 -13.53 10.74
N ASP A 358 20.76 -12.74 10.40
CA ASP A 358 20.74 -11.29 10.57
C ASP A 358 19.65 -10.62 9.72
N VAL A 359 19.45 -11.09 8.48
CA VAL A 359 18.38 -10.62 7.58
C VAL A 359 17.00 -11.07 8.09
N LEU A 360 16.88 -12.35 8.52
CA LEU A 360 15.63 -12.89 9.04
C LEU A 360 15.19 -12.20 10.33
N TYR A 361 16.13 -11.98 11.26
CA TYR A 361 15.83 -11.31 12.54
C TYR A 361 15.43 -9.85 12.35
N ARG A 362 16.07 -9.15 11.40
CA ARG A 362 15.63 -7.81 11.01
C ARG A 362 14.22 -7.82 10.44
N TYR A 363 13.93 -8.72 9.53
CA TYR A 363 12.62 -8.86 8.90
C TYR A 363 11.53 -9.12 9.94
N ASN A 364 11.74 -10.08 10.84
CA ASN A 364 10.83 -10.40 11.94
C ASN A 364 10.62 -9.21 12.90
N ALA A 365 11.68 -8.42 13.19
CA ALA A 365 11.56 -7.21 13.99
C ALA A 365 10.65 -6.15 13.35
N TYR A 366 10.70 -6.00 12.01
CA TYR A 366 9.78 -5.13 11.27
C TYR A 366 8.35 -5.62 11.37
N ASP A 367 8.11 -6.94 11.26
CA ASP A 367 6.78 -7.52 11.34
C ASP A 367 6.10 -7.22 12.67
N VAL A 368 6.78 -7.45 13.77
CA VAL A 368 6.20 -7.18 15.09
C VAL A 368 6.01 -5.69 15.38
N VAL A 369 6.91 -4.82 14.91
CA VAL A 369 6.76 -3.37 15.09
C VAL A 369 5.62 -2.83 14.23
N CYS A 370 5.52 -3.25 12.96
CA CYS A 370 4.39 -2.91 12.12
C CYS A 370 3.06 -3.39 12.71
N THR A 371 3.05 -4.60 13.27
CA THR A 371 1.85 -5.15 13.92
C THR A 371 1.46 -4.35 15.16
N TRP A 372 2.44 -3.88 15.96
CA TRP A 372 2.17 -2.99 17.10
C TRP A 372 1.56 -1.67 16.64
N ASP A 373 2.16 -1.02 15.66
CA ASP A 373 1.69 0.28 15.16
C ASP A 373 0.30 0.16 14.51
N LEU A 374 0.02 -0.94 13.81
CA LEU A 374 -1.33 -1.26 13.29
C LEU A 374 -2.33 -1.51 14.42
N TYR A 375 -1.93 -2.21 15.48
CA TYR A 375 -2.78 -2.38 16.65
C TYR A 375 -3.17 -1.04 17.27
N GLU A 376 -2.21 -0.14 17.51
CA GLU A 376 -2.51 1.19 18.06
C GLU A 376 -3.43 2.00 17.14
N LEU A 377 -3.17 1.97 15.83
CA LEU A 377 -3.99 2.65 14.84
C LEU A 377 -5.44 2.12 14.84
N PHE A 378 -5.62 0.82 14.71
CA PHE A 378 -6.95 0.20 14.65
C PHE A 378 -7.71 0.33 15.97
N ASN A 379 -7.02 0.18 17.11
CA ASN A 379 -7.60 0.44 18.42
C ASN A 379 -8.19 1.86 18.54
N GLY A 380 -7.55 2.85 17.92
CA GLY A 380 -8.03 4.23 17.87
C GLY A 380 -9.16 4.48 16.86
N GLU A 381 -9.30 3.66 15.83
CA GLU A 381 -10.30 3.80 14.76
C GLU A 381 -11.58 3.00 15.01
N MET A 382 -11.49 1.89 15.74
CA MET A 382 -12.60 0.97 15.98
C MET A 382 -13.70 1.58 16.87
N SER A 383 -14.93 1.51 16.39
CA SER A 383 -16.11 1.78 17.21
C SER A 383 -16.38 0.65 18.22
N ALA A 384 -17.29 0.87 19.18
CA ALA A 384 -17.71 -0.19 20.13
C ALA A 384 -18.32 -1.41 19.41
N ALA A 385 -18.98 -1.20 18.26
CA ALA A 385 -19.55 -2.29 17.46
C ALA A 385 -18.45 -3.11 16.78
N ASP A 386 -17.41 -2.45 16.25
CA ASP A 386 -16.25 -3.11 15.63
C ASP A 386 -15.49 -3.96 16.67
N TRP A 387 -15.34 -3.43 17.90
CA TRP A 387 -14.75 -4.17 19.01
C TRP A 387 -15.53 -5.42 19.37
N GLN A 388 -16.86 -5.36 19.45
CA GLN A 388 -17.70 -6.54 19.71
C GLN A 388 -17.57 -7.58 18.59
N LYS A 389 -17.54 -7.13 17.32
CA LYS A 389 -17.33 -8.00 16.16
C LYS A 389 -15.96 -8.67 16.23
N LEU A 390 -14.90 -7.91 16.52
CA LEU A 390 -13.54 -8.44 16.63
C LEU A 390 -13.42 -9.45 17.78
N GLU A 391 -13.95 -9.15 18.96
CA GLU A 391 -13.90 -10.05 20.11
C GLU A 391 -14.52 -11.41 19.78
N PHE A 392 -15.69 -11.41 19.13
CA PHE A 392 -16.34 -12.64 18.70
C PHE A 392 -15.48 -13.43 17.70
N ILE A 393 -14.89 -12.75 16.70
CA ILE A 393 -14.07 -13.41 15.66
C ILE A 393 -12.76 -13.95 16.26
N VAL A 394 -12.12 -13.21 17.18
CA VAL A 394 -10.90 -13.66 17.88
C VAL A 394 -11.19 -14.88 18.77
N GLN A 395 -12.34 -14.93 19.45
CA GLN A 395 -12.76 -16.12 20.21
C GLN A 395 -12.93 -17.33 19.28
N ALA A 396 -13.53 -17.14 18.10
CA ALA A 396 -13.66 -18.20 17.11
C ALA A 396 -12.27 -18.65 16.59
N ALA A 397 -11.35 -17.70 16.32
CA ALA A 397 -9.98 -18.02 15.92
C ALA A 397 -9.25 -18.86 16.99
N ASN A 398 -9.36 -18.48 18.27
CA ASN A 398 -8.80 -19.25 19.38
C ASN A 398 -9.38 -20.68 19.47
N ALA A 399 -10.68 -20.85 19.21
CA ALA A 399 -11.29 -22.18 19.16
C ALA A 399 -10.78 -23.01 17.97
N LEU A 400 -10.57 -22.39 16.79
CA LEU A 400 -10.04 -23.08 15.62
C LEU A 400 -8.59 -23.54 15.83
N ILE A 401 -7.74 -22.78 16.53
CA ILE A 401 -6.38 -23.21 16.90
C ILE A 401 -6.44 -24.54 17.68
N GLU A 402 -7.41 -24.70 18.56
CA GLU A 402 -7.55 -25.93 19.37
C GLU A 402 -8.14 -27.13 18.59
N LEU A 403 -8.85 -26.86 17.51
CA LEU A 403 -9.46 -27.91 16.67
C LEU A 403 -8.52 -28.42 15.58
N GLU A 404 -7.56 -27.59 15.16
CA GLU A 404 -6.61 -27.90 14.08
C GLU A 404 -5.30 -28.52 14.61
N LEU A 405 -5.08 -28.58 15.92
CA LEU A 405 -3.95 -29.21 16.62
C LEU A 405 -4.35 -30.57 17.24
#